data_399f01b5ec3d13b9242c5ecb645c1eb5
#
_entry.id   399f01b5ec3d13b9242c5ecb645c1eb5
#
_cell.length_a   1.000
_cell.length_b   1.000
_cell.length_c   1.000
_cell.angle_alpha   90.00
_cell.angle_beta   90.00
_cell.angle_gamma   90.00
#
_symmetry.space_group_name_H-M   'P 1'
#
loop_
_entity.id
_entity.type
_entity.pdbx_description
1 polymer ?
#
loop_
_entity_poly.entity_id
_entity_poly.type
_entity_poly.pdbx_seq_one_letter_code
_entity_poly.pdbx_strand_id
1 'polypeptide(L)'
;GIHCSQRAILAHERLSIVGVDSGQQPLYSENGKIVLAVNGEIYNHKEIRNRYKDYKFHTNSDCEVILALYQDKGIDFIEELNGIFAFALYDSEKDIYLIGRDHMGIIPLYIGYDNHDQFYVASELKALEGICFDIKEFPQGSYFYSKDGEIKKWYTRDWMDFNAVKDNVSDKKMLRKSLEESVHRQLMSDVPYGVLLSGGLDSSVISAIAKRYAARRVEDNNETEAWWPQLHSFAVGLEGSPDLLAARKVADHIGTVHHEIHFTIDDALDALSDVIYHIETYDVTTVRASTPMYLLARYIKSMGVKMVLSGEGSDELFGGYLYFHKAPDAKSFHDETVRKLDNLHLYD
;
A
#
# COMPACT_ATOMS: atom_id res chain seq x y z
N GLY A 1 5.35 15.93 -10.99
CA GLY A 1 5.68 16.21 -12.41
C GLY A 1 4.54 15.94 -13.36
N ILE A 2 4.68 16.40 -14.58
CA ILE A 2 3.62 16.27 -15.61
C ILE A 2 4.28 15.84 -16.93
N HIS A 3 3.70 14.83 -17.59
CA HIS A 3 3.92 14.51 -19.00
C HIS A 3 2.71 14.92 -19.80
N CYS A 4 2.94 15.61 -20.92
CA CYS A 4 1.89 15.99 -21.87
C CYS A 4 2.26 15.56 -23.29
N SER A 5 1.37 14.82 -23.93
CA SER A 5 1.43 14.48 -25.35
C SER A 5 0.05 14.73 -26.01
N GLN A 6 -0.05 14.50 -27.30
CA GLN A 6 -1.34 14.58 -27.99
C GLN A 6 -2.35 13.50 -27.57
N ARG A 7 -1.86 12.39 -27.00
CA ARG A 7 -2.65 11.18 -26.71
C ARG A 7 -2.80 10.89 -25.22
N ALA A 8 -1.86 11.36 -24.37
CA ALA A 8 -1.86 11.07 -22.94
C ALA A 8 -1.30 12.22 -22.13
N ILE A 9 -1.92 12.47 -20.99
CA ILE A 9 -1.44 13.38 -19.96
C ILE A 9 -1.31 12.55 -18.70
N LEU A 10 -0.11 12.50 -18.11
CA LEU A 10 0.16 11.86 -16.84
C LEU A 10 0.70 12.90 -15.86
N ALA A 11 0.03 13.05 -14.72
CA ALA A 11 0.44 13.95 -13.65
C ALA A 11 0.68 13.16 -12.37
N HIS A 12 1.72 13.48 -11.62
CA HIS A 12 2.05 12.80 -10.39
C HIS A 12 2.64 13.75 -9.35
N GLU A 13 2.08 13.70 -8.14
CA GLU A 13 2.67 14.27 -6.93
C GLU A 13 3.31 13.15 -6.12
N ARG A 14 4.62 13.25 -5.87
CA ARG A 14 5.40 12.16 -5.28
C ARG A 14 5.64 12.37 -3.80
N LEU A 15 5.25 11.41 -2.96
CA LEU A 15 5.80 11.22 -1.63
C LEU A 15 7.00 10.27 -1.76
N SER A 16 8.22 10.81 -1.69
CA SER A 16 9.44 10.02 -1.90
C SER A 16 9.80 9.21 -0.67
N ILE A 17 9.87 7.90 -0.81
CA ILE A 17 10.32 6.93 0.21
C ILE A 17 11.64 6.30 -0.23
N VAL A 18 11.70 5.73 -1.44
CA VAL A 18 12.89 5.11 -2.05
C VAL A 18 13.36 5.95 -3.24
N GLY A 19 14.69 6.12 -3.41
CA GLY A 19 15.26 6.90 -4.50
C GLY A 19 14.89 8.38 -4.42
N VAL A 20 15.00 8.99 -3.24
CA VAL A 20 14.51 10.34 -2.92
C VAL A 20 15.09 11.39 -3.89
N ASP A 21 16.36 11.27 -4.24
CA ASP A 21 17.09 12.29 -5.02
C ASP A 21 16.92 12.13 -6.54
N SER A 22 16.42 10.99 -7.03
CA SER A 22 16.46 10.67 -8.46
C SER A 22 15.14 10.17 -9.06
N GLY A 23 14.20 9.72 -8.25
CA GLY A 23 12.97 9.06 -8.72
C GLY A 23 11.81 10.01 -9.05
N GLN A 24 12.07 11.16 -9.67
CA GLN A 24 11.00 12.07 -10.08
C GLN A 24 10.07 11.40 -11.08
N GLN A 25 8.77 11.60 -10.87
CA GLN A 25 7.74 11.04 -11.74
C GLN A 25 7.05 12.13 -12.59
N PRO A 26 6.50 11.76 -13.75
CA PRO A 26 6.49 10.42 -14.36
C PRO A 26 7.89 9.90 -14.73
N LEU A 27 8.07 8.56 -14.70
CA LEU A 27 9.29 7.88 -15.11
C LEU A 27 9.26 7.60 -16.62
N TYR A 28 10.44 7.54 -17.24
CA TYR A 28 10.58 7.36 -18.68
C TYR A 28 11.51 6.19 -19.00
N SER A 29 11.21 5.43 -20.05
CA SER A 29 12.16 4.51 -20.67
C SER A 29 13.34 5.29 -21.28
N GLU A 30 14.47 4.58 -21.57
CA GLU A 30 15.67 5.21 -22.10
C GLU A 30 15.42 6.01 -23.40
N ASN A 31 14.56 5.52 -24.27
CA ASN A 31 14.19 6.20 -25.52
C ASN A 31 13.06 7.25 -25.35
N GLY A 32 12.55 7.42 -24.12
CA GLY A 32 11.50 8.37 -23.80
C GLY A 32 10.10 8.02 -24.39
N LYS A 33 9.93 6.83 -24.94
CA LYS A 33 8.68 6.43 -25.62
C LYS A 33 7.65 5.83 -24.66
N ILE A 34 8.10 5.26 -23.56
CA ILE A 34 7.24 4.72 -22.53
C ILE A 34 7.29 5.65 -21.32
N VAL A 35 6.13 6.05 -20.84
CA VAL A 35 5.95 6.95 -19.71
C VAL A 35 5.13 6.25 -18.64
N LEU A 36 5.54 6.37 -17.39
CA LEU A 36 4.96 5.66 -16.26
C LEU A 36 4.72 6.60 -15.08
N ALA A 37 3.50 6.62 -14.58
CA ALA A 37 3.15 7.22 -13.29
C ALA A 37 2.73 6.11 -12.32
N VAL A 38 3.35 6.04 -11.15
CA VAL A 38 3.10 5.01 -10.14
C VAL A 38 2.91 5.66 -8.78
N ASN A 39 1.81 5.34 -8.12
CA ASN A 39 1.63 5.57 -6.70
C ASN A 39 1.84 4.22 -5.98
N GLY A 40 2.85 4.12 -5.14
CA GLY A 40 3.15 2.88 -4.42
C GLY A 40 4.63 2.55 -4.30
N GLU A 41 4.91 1.34 -3.82
CA GLU A 41 6.24 0.80 -3.55
C GLU A 41 6.37 -0.63 -4.10
N ILE A 42 7.47 -0.93 -4.78
CA ILE A 42 7.78 -2.26 -5.33
C ILE A 42 8.86 -2.93 -4.49
N TYR A 43 8.45 -3.80 -3.59
CA TYR A 43 9.33 -4.40 -2.56
C TYR A 43 10.42 -5.32 -3.11
N ASN A 44 10.20 -5.95 -4.25
CA ASN A 44 11.18 -6.84 -4.89
C ASN A 44 12.01 -6.17 -5.99
N HIS A 45 12.06 -4.84 -6.01
CA HIS A 45 12.76 -4.08 -7.07
C HIS A 45 14.25 -4.44 -7.20
N LYS A 46 14.95 -4.75 -6.08
CA LYS A 46 16.36 -5.14 -6.11
C LYS A 46 16.59 -6.46 -6.84
N GLU A 47 15.71 -7.44 -6.59
CA GLU A 47 15.76 -8.73 -7.28
C GLU A 47 15.54 -8.55 -8.78
N ILE A 48 14.58 -7.68 -9.16
CA ILE A 48 14.31 -7.35 -10.54
C ILE A 48 15.51 -6.64 -11.16
N ARG A 49 16.06 -5.61 -10.53
CA ARG A 49 17.26 -4.91 -11.02
C ARG A 49 18.45 -5.86 -11.22
N ASN A 50 18.65 -6.83 -10.33
CA ASN A 50 19.71 -7.83 -10.45
C ASN A 50 19.51 -8.79 -11.64
N ARG A 51 18.28 -9.04 -12.08
CA ARG A 51 17.98 -9.82 -13.28
C ARG A 51 18.17 -9.01 -14.56
N TYR A 52 17.89 -7.73 -14.52
CA TYR A 52 17.97 -6.81 -15.67
C TYR A 52 19.22 -5.93 -15.63
N LYS A 53 20.41 -6.52 -15.48
CA LYS A 53 21.69 -5.79 -15.38
C LYS A 53 22.04 -5.01 -16.64
N ASP A 54 21.57 -5.46 -17.79
CA ASP A 54 21.79 -4.80 -19.08
C ASP A 54 20.79 -3.68 -19.35
N TYR A 55 19.74 -3.55 -18.53
CA TYR A 55 18.81 -2.43 -18.60
C TYR A 55 19.44 -1.21 -17.91
N LYS A 56 19.41 -0.10 -18.61
CA LYS A 56 19.96 1.16 -18.07
C LYS A 56 18.93 1.86 -17.22
N PHE A 57 18.96 1.60 -15.93
CA PHE A 57 18.16 2.35 -14.97
C PHE A 57 18.67 3.77 -14.84
N HIS A 58 17.76 4.75 -14.87
CA HIS A 58 18.09 6.17 -14.79
C HIS A 58 17.92 6.74 -13.39
N THR A 59 17.17 6.04 -12.55
CA THR A 59 16.86 6.48 -11.19
C THR A 59 17.13 5.35 -10.18
N ASN A 60 17.10 5.70 -8.89
CA ASN A 60 17.12 4.73 -7.80
C ASN A 60 15.70 4.38 -7.30
N SER A 61 14.65 4.90 -7.97
CA SER A 61 13.28 4.55 -7.61
C SER A 61 13.03 3.06 -7.81
N ASP A 62 12.41 2.44 -6.84
CA ASP A 62 11.93 1.07 -6.89
C ASP A 62 10.93 0.85 -8.03
N CYS A 63 10.09 1.84 -8.32
CA CYS A 63 9.06 1.79 -9.35
C CYS A 63 9.59 1.73 -10.79
N GLU A 64 10.84 2.15 -11.05
CA GLU A 64 11.40 2.14 -12.41
C GLU A 64 11.52 0.72 -12.99
N VAL A 65 11.56 -0.31 -12.16
CA VAL A 65 11.62 -1.70 -12.61
C VAL A 65 10.41 -2.11 -13.45
N ILE A 66 9.28 -1.42 -13.32
CA ILE A 66 8.08 -1.63 -14.14
C ILE A 66 8.39 -1.36 -15.61
N LEU A 67 9.19 -0.35 -15.93
CA LEU A 67 9.58 -0.03 -17.30
C LEU A 67 10.44 -1.15 -17.92
N ALA A 68 11.41 -1.65 -17.15
CA ALA A 68 12.27 -2.75 -17.60
C ALA A 68 11.45 -4.03 -17.88
N LEU A 69 10.59 -4.38 -16.94
CA LEU A 69 9.71 -5.56 -17.05
C LEU A 69 8.73 -5.43 -18.21
N TYR A 70 8.09 -4.27 -18.39
CA TYR A 70 7.15 -4.05 -19.49
C TYR A 70 7.82 -4.13 -20.86
N GLN A 71 9.04 -3.62 -20.99
CA GLN A 71 9.77 -3.70 -22.25
C GLN A 71 10.14 -5.15 -22.65
N ASP A 72 10.43 -5.99 -21.67
CA ASP A 72 10.78 -7.39 -21.88
C ASP A 72 9.55 -8.28 -22.10
N LYS A 73 8.52 -8.13 -21.26
CA LYS A 73 7.40 -9.09 -21.13
C LYS A 73 6.04 -8.57 -21.58
N GLY A 74 5.95 -7.30 -21.98
CA GLY A 74 4.66 -6.70 -22.27
C GLY A 74 3.76 -6.67 -21.03
N ILE A 75 2.50 -7.10 -21.14
CA ILE A 75 1.53 -7.08 -20.03
C ILE A 75 1.74 -8.21 -19.01
N ASP A 76 2.46 -9.26 -19.35
CA ASP A 76 2.62 -10.45 -18.50
C ASP A 76 3.54 -10.20 -17.29
N PHE A 77 4.16 -9.04 -17.22
CA PHE A 77 5.06 -8.69 -16.13
C PHE A 77 4.37 -8.49 -14.78
N ILE A 78 3.08 -8.15 -14.78
CA ILE A 78 2.38 -7.66 -13.56
C ILE A 78 2.44 -8.69 -12.44
N GLU A 79 2.38 -9.99 -12.77
CA GLU A 79 2.46 -11.07 -11.79
C GLU A 79 3.82 -11.18 -11.07
N GLU A 80 4.86 -10.54 -11.60
CA GLU A 80 6.18 -10.53 -10.99
C GLU A 80 6.35 -9.42 -9.94
N LEU A 81 5.44 -8.46 -9.91
CA LEU A 81 5.50 -7.38 -8.94
C LEU A 81 5.09 -7.86 -7.54
N ASN A 82 5.93 -7.57 -6.56
CA ASN A 82 5.61 -7.68 -5.15
C ASN A 82 5.63 -6.28 -4.54
N GLY A 83 4.47 -5.75 -4.21
CA GLY A 83 4.36 -4.37 -3.72
C GLY A 83 2.91 -3.94 -3.49
N ILE A 84 2.77 -2.70 -3.06
CA ILE A 84 1.53 -1.94 -3.05
C ILE A 84 1.62 -0.91 -4.16
N PHE A 85 0.71 -0.92 -5.11
CA PHE A 85 0.82 -0.04 -6.27
C PHE A 85 -0.49 0.20 -7.02
N ALA A 86 -0.59 1.38 -7.57
CA ALA A 86 -1.46 1.70 -8.68
C ALA A 86 -0.66 2.47 -9.73
N PHE A 87 -0.71 2.06 -10.99
CA PHE A 87 0.07 2.71 -12.03
C PHE A 87 -0.73 2.96 -13.30
N ALA A 88 -0.29 3.99 -14.03
CA ALA A 88 -0.67 4.27 -15.41
C ALA A 88 0.59 4.34 -16.28
N LEU A 89 0.64 3.53 -17.33
CA LEU A 89 1.73 3.48 -18.30
C LEU A 89 1.20 3.82 -19.67
N TYR A 90 1.90 4.69 -20.39
CA TYR A 90 1.63 5.00 -21.80
C TYR A 90 2.83 4.66 -22.68
N ASP A 91 2.62 3.83 -23.70
CA ASP A 91 3.60 3.47 -24.72
C ASP A 91 3.23 4.18 -26.03
N SER A 92 3.99 5.22 -26.37
CA SER A 92 3.73 6.07 -27.54
C SER A 92 4.08 5.40 -28.88
N GLU A 93 4.91 4.36 -28.90
CA GLU A 93 5.23 3.61 -30.12
C GLU A 93 4.10 2.71 -30.53
N LYS A 94 3.42 2.12 -29.55
CA LYS A 94 2.30 1.20 -29.80
C LYS A 94 0.94 1.92 -29.73
N ASP A 95 0.92 3.18 -29.26
CA ASP A 95 -0.27 3.98 -28.96
C ASP A 95 -1.22 3.23 -28.03
N ILE A 96 -0.70 2.77 -26.89
CA ILE A 96 -1.44 2.02 -25.89
C ILE A 96 -1.23 2.59 -24.50
N TYR A 97 -2.20 2.34 -23.63
CA TYR A 97 -2.03 2.53 -22.19
C TYR A 97 -2.39 1.27 -21.43
N LEU A 98 -1.70 1.11 -20.33
CA LEU A 98 -1.84 0.01 -19.37
C LEU A 98 -2.03 0.59 -17.98
N ILE A 99 -3.10 0.21 -17.32
CA ILE A 99 -3.41 0.57 -15.94
C ILE A 99 -3.33 -0.70 -15.12
N GLY A 100 -2.72 -0.65 -13.94
CA GLY A 100 -2.64 -1.80 -13.05
C GLY A 100 -2.76 -1.41 -11.58
N ARG A 101 -3.36 -2.27 -10.77
CA ARG A 101 -3.52 -2.10 -9.33
C ARG A 101 -3.07 -3.35 -8.59
N ASP A 102 -2.48 -3.19 -7.43
CA ASP A 102 -2.01 -4.27 -6.57
C ASP A 102 -3.13 -5.24 -6.17
N HIS A 103 -2.72 -6.43 -5.70
CA HIS A 103 -3.62 -7.54 -5.45
C HIS A 103 -4.58 -7.34 -4.26
N MET A 104 -4.28 -6.42 -3.34
CA MET A 104 -5.14 -6.06 -2.21
C MET A 104 -5.90 -4.77 -2.44
N GLY A 105 -5.50 -3.97 -3.45
CA GLY A 105 -6.07 -2.66 -3.71
C GLY A 105 -5.71 -1.63 -2.63
N ILE A 106 -4.53 -1.74 -2.02
CA ILE A 106 -4.09 -0.85 -0.94
C ILE A 106 -4.00 0.59 -1.44
N ILE A 107 -3.48 0.76 -2.66
CA ILE A 107 -3.47 2.08 -3.29
C ILE A 107 -4.83 2.32 -3.96
N PRO A 108 -5.56 3.38 -3.58
CA PRO A 108 -6.82 3.73 -4.23
C PRO A 108 -6.60 4.02 -5.72
N LEU A 109 -7.56 3.60 -6.53
CA LEU A 109 -7.56 3.88 -7.96
C LEU A 109 -8.98 3.96 -8.50
N TYR A 110 -9.29 5.02 -9.21
CA TYR A 110 -10.60 5.28 -9.82
C TYR A 110 -10.44 5.50 -11.31
N ILE A 111 -11.46 5.11 -12.07
CA ILE A 111 -11.56 5.35 -13.50
C ILE A 111 -12.88 6.05 -13.82
N GLY A 112 -12.87 6.85 -14.86
CA GLY A 112 -14.09 7.52 -15.33
C GLY A 112 -13.98 7.96 -16.78
N TYR A 113 -15.13 8.33 -17.33
CA TYR A 113 -15.25 8.88 -18.67
C TYR A 113 -15.97 10.21 -18.64
N ASP A 114 -15.52 11.16 -19.44
CA ASP A 114 -16.22 12.42 -19.64
C ASP A 114 -17.31 12.30 -20.73
N ASN A 115 -17.98 13.42 -21.04
CA ASN A 115 -19.03 13.49 -22.05
C ASN A 115 -18.52 13.39 -23.51
N HIS A 116 -17.21 13.25 -23.71
CA HIS A 116 -16.55 13.03 -25.00
C HIS A 116 -15.91 11.66 -25.09
N ASP A 117 -16.27 10.75 -24.17
CA ASP A 117 -15.70 9.41 -24.04
C ASP A 117 -14.18 9.39 -23.81
N GLN A 118 -13.64 10.49 -23.22
CA GLN A 118 -12.25 10.50 -22.80
C GLN A 118 -12.10 9.72 -21.50
N PHE A 119 -11.05 8.89 -21.42
CA PHE A 119 -10.75 8.05 -20.29
C PHE A 119 -9.85 8.74 -19.29
N TYR A 120 -10.24 8.69 -18.02
CA TYR A 120 -9.53 9.28 -16.89
C TYR A 120 -9.21 8.23 -15.84
N VAL A 121 -8.07 8.39 -15.17
CA VAL A 121 -7.61 7.55 -14.07
C VAL A 121 -7.05 8.45 -12.97
N ALA A 122 -7.40 8.19 -11.71
CA ALA A 122 -6.88 8.94 -10.58
C ALA A 122 -6.81 8.09 -9.31
N SER A 123 -5.86 8.38 -8.43
CA SER A 123 -5.79 7.77 -7.09
C SER A 123 -6.80 8.38 -6.10
N GLU A 124 -7.40 9.52 -6.43
CA GLU A 124 -8.42 10.18 -5.61
C GLU A 124 -9.68 10.42 -6.41
N LEU A 125 -10.84 10.04 -5.85
CA LEU A 125 -12.16 10.19 -6.47
C LEU A 125 -12.47 11.65 -6.81
N LYS A 126 -12.14 12.56 -5.89
CA LYS A 126 -12.38 14.00 -6.05
C LYS A 126 -11.67 14.63 -7.26
N ALA A 127 -10.60 13.99 -7.74
CA ALA A 127 -9.89 14.44 -8.95
C ALA A 127 -10.71 14.19 -10.24
N LEU A 128 -11.65 13.26 -10.20
CA LEU A 128 -12.53 12.92 -11.33
C LEU A 128 -13.91 13.58 -11.20
N GLU A 129 -14.30 13.99 -10.00
CA GLU A 129 -15.57 14.63 -9.73
C GLU A 129 -15.71 15.95 -10.52
N GLY A 130 -16.86 16.16 -11.12
CA GLY A 130 -17.13 17.33 -11.97
C GLY A 130 -16.51 17.27 -13.38
N ILE A 131 -15.68 16.26 -13.66
CA ILE A 131 -15.10 15.99 -15.00
C ILE A 131 -15.76 14.76 -15.60
N CYS A 132 -15.85 13.68 -14.85
CA CYS A 132 -16.38 12.40 -15.29
C CYS A 132 -17.83 12.19 -14.83
N PHE A 133 -18.61 11.45 -15.63
CA PHE A 133 -20.01 11.14 -15.34
C PHE A 133 -20.21 9.72 -14.78
N ASP A 134 -19.35 8.76 -15.17
CA ASP A 134 -19.39 7.38 -14.71
C ASP A 134 -18.04 7.04 -14.06
N ILE A 135 -17.96 7.33 -12.77
CA ILE A 135 -16.75 7.08 -11.99
C ILE A 135 -16.91 5.74 -11.28
N LYS A 136 -15.91 4.88 -11.43
CA LYS A 136 -15.85 3.55 -10.80
C LYS A 136 -14.53 3.36 -10.10
N GLU A 137 -14.55 2.64 -8.99
CA GLU A 137 -13.33 2.14 -8.39
C GLU A 137 -12.73 1.05 -9.29
N PHE A 138 -11.41 1.10 -9.47
CA PHE A 138 -10.68 0.10 -10.24
C PHE A 138 -10.45 -1.14 -9.36
N PRO A 139 -10.87 -2.35 -9.78
CA PRO A 139 -10.79 -3.52 -8.93
C PRO A 139 -9.34 -3.93 -8.61
N GLN A 140 -9.12 -4.42 -7.39
CA GLN A 140 -7.84 -4.93 -6.95
C GLN A 140 -7.39 -6.14 -7.79
N GLY A 141 -6.06 -6.35 -7.84
CA GLY A 141 -5.48 -7.49 -8.57
C GLY A 141 -5.83 -7.53 -10.05
N SER A 142 -6.09 -6.35 -10.63
CA SER A 142 -6.58 -6.23 -12.01
C SER A 142 -5.72 -5.28 -12.82
N TYR A 143 -5.83 -5.38 -14.13
CA TYR A 143 -5.27 -4.44 -15.07
C TYR A 143 -6.27 -4.10 -16.18
N PHE A 144 -6.10 -2.94 -16.78
CA PHE A 144 -6.79 -2.52 -17.99
C PHE A 144 -5.75 -2.30 -19.10
N TYR A 145 -5.92 -2.97 -20.21
CA TYR A 145 -5.08 -2.82 -21.40
C TYR A 145 -5.90 -2.23 -22.54
N SER A 146 -5.48 -1.08 -23.06
CA SER A 146 -6.31 -0.31 -23.99
C SER A 146 -6.66 -1.02 -25.30
N LYS A 147 -5.82 -1.99 -25.74
CA LYS A 147 -6.14 -2.80 -26.92
C LYS A 147 -7.27 -3.80 -26.71
N ASP A 148 -7.39 -4.29 -25.49
CA ASP A 148 -8.45 -5.25 -25.14
C ASP A 148 -9.75 -4.54 -24.80
N GLY A 149 -9.64 -3.32 -24.23
CA GLY A 149 -10.79 -2.52 -23.82
C GLY A 149 -11.54 -3.05 -22.61
N GLU A 150 -10.96 -4.02 -21.87
CA GLU A 150 -11.57 -4.69 -20.75
C GLU A 150 -10.64 -4.72 -19.54
N ILE A 151 -11.22 -4.69 -18.34
CA ILE A 151 -10.49 -4.93 -17.09
C ILE A 151 -10.39 -6.43 -16.88
N LYS A 152 -9.17 -6.90 -16.64
CA LYS A 152 -8.87 -8.33 -16.40
C LYS A 152 -8.19 -8.52 -15.07
N LYS A 153 -8.59 -9.56 -14.32
CA LYS A 153 -7.95 -9.96 -13.06
C LYS A 153 -6.64 -10.68 -13.38
N TRP A 154 -5.52 -10.20 -12.85
CA TRP A 154 -4.20 -10.83 -12.98
C TRP A 154 -3.85 -11.66 -11.75
N TYR A 155 -4.41 -11.32 -10.58
CA TYR A 155 -4.10 -12.04 -9.35
C TYR A 155 -5.13 -13.13 -9.07
N THR A 156 -4.70 -14.37 -9.21
CA THR A 156 -5.47 -15.57 -8.83
C THR A 156 -4.49 -16.56 -8.21
N ARG A 157 -4.84 -17.13 -7.04
CA ARG A 157 -3.99 -18.04 -6.28
C ARG A 157 -4.79 -19.23 -5.76
N ASP A 158 -4.14 -20.37 -5.62
CA ASP A 158 -4.76 -21.62 -5.18
C ASP A 158 -5.44 -21.51 -3.81
N TRP A 159 -4.92 -20.65 -2.92
CA TRP A 159 -5.53 -20.44 -1.60
C TRP A 159 -6.94 -19.85 -1.65
N MET A 160 -7.36 -19.29 -2.77
CA MET A 160 -8.73 -18.78 -2.98
C MET A 160 -9.74 -19.90 -3.18
N ASP A 161 -9.31 -21.13 -3.53
CA ASP A 161 -10.16 -22.31 -3.64
C ASP A 161 -10.03 -23.19 -2.39
N PHE A 162 -11.14 -23.35 -1.65
CA PHE A 162 -11.17 -24.20 -0.46
C PHE A 162 -10.69 -25.63 -0.73
N ASN A 163 -11.07 -26.19 -1.88
CA ASN A 163 -10.69 -27.57 -2.21
C ASN A 163 -9.20 -27.75 -2.45
N ALA A 164 -8.51 -26.70 -2.89
CA ALA A 164 -7.06 -26.73 -3.07
C ALA A 164 -6.27 -26.67 -1.73
N VAL A 165 -6.90 -26.15 -0.67
CA VAL A 165 -6.21 -25.90 0.61
C VAL A 165 -6.75 -26.62 1.82
N LYS A 166 -7.94 -27.22 1.75
CA LYS A 166 -8.64 -27.84 2.91
C LYS A 166 -7.84 -28.90 3.66
N ASP A 167 -6.93 -29.56 2.97
CA ASP A 167 -6.11 -30.63 3.54
C ASP A 167 -4.69 -30.15 3.92
N ASN A 168 -4.41 -28.87 3.78
CA ASN A 168 -3.10 -28.29 4.13
C ASN A 168 -2.90 -28.32 5.64
N VAL A 169 -1.69 -28.75 6.05
CA VAL A 169 -1.27 -28.73 7.46
C VAL A 169 -0.62 -27.38 7.78
N SER A 170 -1.06 -26.75 8.86
CA SER A 170 -0.45 -25.50 9.31
C SER A 170 0.98 -25.71 9.80
N ASP A 171 1.93 -24.93 9.28
CA ASP A 171 3.31 -24.87 9.76
C ASP A 171 3.58 -23.49 10.40
N LYS A 172 3.59 -23.48 11.73
CA LYS A 172 3.84 -22.26 12.52
C LYS A 172 5.25 -21.67 12.29
N LYS A 173 6.23 -22.48 11.94
CA LYS A 173 7.60 -21.98 11.66
C LYS A 173 7.64 -21.30 10.31
N MET A 174 6.99 -21.90 9.32
CA MET A 174 6.86 -21.28 7.99
C MET A 174 6.04 -19.99 8.05
N LEU A 175 4.92 -19.99 8.77
CA LEU A 175 4.11 -18.78 8.98
C LEU A 175 4.93 -17.66 9.63
N ARG A 176 5.65 -17.97 10.71
CA ARG A 176 6.53 -17.00 11.37
C ARG A 176 7.58 -16.44 10.41
N LYS A 177 8.26 -17.31 9.66
CA LYS A 177 9.27 -16.90 8.69
C LYS A 177 8.69 -16.00 7.62
N SER A 178 7.56 -16.37 7.03
CA SER A 178 6.88 -15.57 6.00
C SER A 178 6.47 -14.19 6.51
N LEU A 179 5.98 -14.09 7.76
CA LEU A 179 5.63 -12.83 8.38
C LEU A 179 6.88 -11.96 8.63
N GLU A 180 7.97 -12.55 9.17
CA GLU A 180 9.23 -11.85 9.38
C GLU A 180 9.81 -11.32 8.05
N GLU A 181 9.78 -12.13 6.99
CA GLU A 181 10.22 -11.74 5.65
C GLU A 181 9.33 -10.67 5.02
N SER A 182 8.02 -10.73 5.24
CA SER A 182 7.08 -9.72 4.76
C SER A 182 7.33 -8.37 5.40
N VAL A 183 7.48 -8.32 6.73
CA VAL A 183 7.82 -7.07 7.43
C VAL A 183 9.18 -6.55 6.96
N HIS A 184 10.19 -7.41 6.90
CA HIS A 184 11.55 -7.01 6.49
C HIS A 184 11.57 -6.36 5.09
N ARG A 185 10.85 -6.94 4.10
CA ARG A 185 10.74 -6.36 2.75
C ARG A 185 10.17 -4.95 2.75
N GLN A 186 9.18 -4.71 3.62
CA GLN A 186 8.47 -3.43 3.69
C GLN A 186 9.23 -2.34 4.46
N LEU A 187 10.38 -2.68 5.05
CA LEU A 187 11.26 -1.70 5.73
C LEU A 187 12.19 -0.98 4.77
N MET A 188 12.11 -1.22 3.47
CA MET A 188 12.90 -0.48 2.49
C MET A 188 12.51 1.00 2.53
N SER A 189 13.47 1.85 2.84
CA SER A 189 13.22 3.30 2.95
C SER A 189 14.52 4.09 2.97
N ASP A 190 14.56 5.17 2.21
CA ASP A 190 15.62 6.19 2.27
C ASP A 190 15.28 7.35 3.22
N VAL A 191 14.15 7.23 3.95
CA VAL A 191 13.68 8.27 4.88
C VAL A 191 13.33 7.65 6.24
N PRO A 192 13.23 8.46 7.31
CA PRO A 192 12.77 7.98 8.61
C PRO A 192 11.40 7.32 8.53
N TYR A 193 11.26 6.18 9.23
CA TYR A 193 10.00 5.46 9.36
C TYR A 193 9.70 5.10 10.82
N GLY A 194 8.45 4.75 11.10
CA GLY A 194 8.01 4.32 12.40
C GLY A 194 7.00 3.18 12.33
N VAL A 195 6.39 2.86 13.46
CA VAL A 195 5.34 1.85 13.57
C VAL A 195 4.12 2.41 14.31
N LEU A 196 2.93 2.00 13.88
CA LEU A 196 1.70 2.23 14.64
C LEU A 196 1.57 1.13 15.69
N LEU A 197 1.37 1.51 16.95
CA LEU A 197 1.37 0.58 18.07
C LEU A 197 0.15 0.84 18.97
N SER A 198 -0.87 0.00 18.84
CA SER A 198 -2.08 0.04 19.69
C SER A 198 -1.95 -0.79 20.96
N GLY A 199 -0.93 -1.66 21.05
CA GLY A 199 -0.79 -2.64 22.13
C GLY A 199 -1.61 -3.93 21.91
N GLY A 200 -2.37 -4.04 20.82
CA GLY A 200 -2.98 -5.29 20.34
C GLY A 200 -1.93 -6.27 19.82
N LEU A 201 -2.34 -7.52 19.57
CA LEU A 201 -1.44 -8.59 19.14
C LEU A 201 -0.71 -8.22 17.83
N ASP A 202 -1.44 -7.79 16.82
CA ASP A 202 -0.94 -7.58 15.47
C ASP A 202 0.07 -6.44 15.41
N SER A 203 -0.29 -5.27 15.92
CA SER A 203 0.61 -4.12 16.00
C SER A 203 1.86 -4.40 16.83
N SER A 204 1.73 -5.21 17.91
CA SER A 204 2.84 -5.60 18.76
C SER A 204 3.82 -6.53 18.05
N VAL A 205 3.31 -7.51 17.30
CA VAL A 205 4.14 -8.47 16.54
C VAL A 205 4.87 -7.74 15.42
N ILE A 206 4.19 -6.92 14.62
CA ILE A 206 4.80 -6.11 13.55
C ILE A 206 5.89 -5.19 14.12
N SER A 207 5.60 -4.47 15.22
CA SER A 207 6.56 -3.58 15.87
C SER A 207 7.78 -4.33 16.41
N ALA A 208 7.59 -5.51 17.00
CA ALA A 208 8.68 -6.34 17.51
C ALA A 208 9.58 -6.89 16.39
N ILE A 209 9.00 -7.25 15.25
CA ILE A 209 9.78 -7.68 14.07
C ILE A 209 10.54 -6.48 13.51
N ALA A 210 9.87 -5.34 13.28
CA ALA A 210 10.50 -4.13 12.75
C ALA A 210 11.68 -3.67 13.62
N LYS A 211 11.56 -3.76 14.95
CA LYS A 211 12.62 -3.39 15.89
C LYS A 211 13.94 -4.14 15.67
N ARG A 212 13.88 -5.38 15.19
CA ARG A 212 15.11 -6.19 14.95
C ARG A 212 15.98 -5.60 13.84
N TYR A 213 15.36 -4.86 12.91
CA TYR A 213 16.01 -4.31 11.72
C TYR A 213 16.22 -2.80 11.81
N ALA A 214 15.64 -2.12 12.81
CA ALA A 214 15.57 -0.65 12.85
C ALA A 214 16.93 0.06 12.98
N ALA A 215 17.98 -0.63 13.44
CA ALA A 215 19.30 -0.03 13.62
C ALA A 215 20.08 0.17 12.30
N ARG A 216 19.73 -0.54 11.25
CA ARG A 216 20.40 -0.53 9.96
C ARG A 216 19.41 -0.28 8.82
N ARG A 217 19.91 0.30 7.74
CA ARG A 217 19.08 0.50 6.53
C ARG A 217 18.96 -0.80 5.75
N VAL A 218 17.72 -1.27 5.60
CA VAL A 218 17.42 -2.45 4.78
C VAL A 218 17.70 -2.17 3.30
N GLU A 219 17.51 -0.92 2.88
CA GLU A 219 17.68 -0.50 1.49
C GLU A 219 19.12 -0.63 0.97
N ASP A 220 20.12 -0.54 1.81
CA ASP A 220 21.53 -0.74 1.43
C ASP A 220 22.14 -2.05 1.95
N ASN A 221 21.33 -3.09 2.12
CA ASN A 221 21.73 -4.40 2.65
C ASN A 221 22.32 -4.35 4.07
N ASN A 222 21.87 -3.41 4.87
CA ASN A 222 22.33 -3.18 6.25
C ASN A 222 23.79 -2.67 6.37
N GLU A 223 24.33 -2.04 5.33
CA GLU A 223 25.70 -1.51 5.35
C GLU A 223 25.78 -0.22 6.18
N THR A 224 24.76 0.65 6.11
CA THR A 224 24.75 1.91 6.86
C THR A 224 23.76 1.90 8.02
N GLU A 225 23.96 2.83 8.96
CA GLU A 225 22.99 3.06 10.04
C GLU A 225 21.70 3.66 9.50
N ALA A 226 20.57 3.31 10.13
CA ALA A 226 19.29 3.92 9.82
C ALA A 226 19.29 5.42 10.16
N TRP A 227 18.47 6.21 9.47
CA TRP A 227 18.27 7.63 9.77
C TRP A 227 17.84 7.87 11.22
N TRP A 228 17.00 6.98 11.75
CA TRP A 228 16.65 6.89 13.15
C TRP A 228 17.02 5.49 13.67
N PRO A 229 18.19 5.32 14.31
CA PRO A 229 18.65 4.02 14.79
C PRO A 229 17.75 3.40 15.86
N GLN A 230 16.92 4.23 16.49
CA GLN A 230 15.89 3.80 17.42
C GLN A 230 14.54 3.84 16.72
N LEU A 231 13.81 2.72 16.76
CA LEU A 231 12.47 2.65 16.20
C LEU A 231 11.51 3.53 17.00
N HIS A 232 10.80 4.40 16.30
CA HIS A 232 9.74 5.22 16.85
C HIS A 232 8.40 4.50 16.70
N SER A 233 7.61 4.47 17.78
CA SER A 233 6.25 3.94 17.77
C SER A 233 5.24 5.03 18.14
N PHE A 234 4.07 4.95 17.53
CA PHE A 234 3.03 5.97 17.64
C PHE A 234 1.71 5.34 18.06
N ALA A 235 1.04 5.96 19.01
CA ALA A 235 -0.30 5.61 19.45
C ALA A 235 -1.15 6.88 19.61
N VAL A 236 -2.45 6.76 19.39
CA VAL A 236 -3.40 7.87 19.53
C VAL A 236 -4.62 7.41 20.34
N GLY A 237 -5.14 8.26 21.18
CA GLY A 237 -6.32 7.96 21.98
C GLY A 237 -6.79 9.12 22.84
N LEU A 238 -7.96 8.94 23.44
CA LEU A 238 -8.45 9.84 24.48
C LEU A 238 -7.62 9.66 25.76
N GLU A 239 -7.55 10.70 26.58
CA GLU A 239 -6.89 10.62 27.87
C GLU A 239 -7.46 9.46 28.71
N GLY A 240 -6.56 8.63 29.27
CA GLY A 240 -6.94 7.45 30.06
C GLY A 240 -7.37 6.24 29.24
N SER A 241 -7.22 6.26 27.92
CA SER A 241 -7.52 5.11 27.06
C SER A 241 -6.74 3.86 27.51
N PRO A 242 -7.40 2.69 27.66
CA PRO A 242 -6.73 1.44 27.97
C PRO A 242 -5.75 1.00 26.88
N ASP A 243 -6.01 1.36 25.62
CA ASP A 243 -5.15 1.04 24.49
C ASP A 243 -3.80 1.78 24.58
N LEU A 244 -3.81 3.05 25.00
CA LEU A 244 -2.56 3.79 25.23
C LEU A 244 -1.72 3.15 26.34
N LEU A 245 -2.35 2.67 27.41
CA LEU A 245 -1.66 1.94 28.48
C LEU A 245 -1.07 0.61 27.99
N ALA A 246 -1.78 -0.11 27.12
CA ALA A 246 -1.30 -1.33 26.51
C ALA A 246 -0.15 -1.05 25.55
N ALA A 247 -0.28 -0.04 24.70
CA ALA A 247 0.77 0.39 23.78
C ALA A 247 2.06 0.76 24.52
N ARG A 248 1.96 1.52 25.61
CA ARG A 248 3.11 1.89 26.47
C ARG A 248 3.85 0.67 26.99
N LYS A 249 3.12 -0.32 27.53
CA LYS A 249 3.73 -1.56 28.05
C LYS A 249 4.50 -2.30 26.97
N VAL A 250 3.95 -2.38 25.76
CA VAL A 250 4.62 -3.04 24.62
C VAL A 250 5.82 -2.23 24.18
N ALA A 251 5.69 -0.91 24.06
CA ALA A 251 6.78 0.00 23.70
C ALA A 251 7.98 -0.12 24.65
N ASP A 252 7.72 -0.14 25.96
CA ASP A 252 8.75 -0.32 26.99
C ASP A 252 9.43 -1.68 26.86
N HIS A 253 8.66 -2.74 26.59
CA HIS A 253 9.19 -4.10 26.44
C HIS A 253 10.10 -4.26 25.21
N ILE A 254 9.69 -3.71 24.05
CA ILE A 254 10.47 -3.83 22.81
C ILE A 254 11.52 -2.72 22.66
N GLY A 255 11.49 -1.70 23.50
CA GLY A 255 12.46 -0.61 23.52
C GLY A 255 12.32 0.35 22.35
N THR A 256 11.11 0.83 22.06
CA THR A 256 10.87 1.90 21.09
C THR A 256 10.88 3.27 21.74
N VAL A 257 11.12 4.31 20.95
CA VAL A 257 10.81 5.70 21.35
C VAL A 257 9.32 5.91 21.12
N HIS A 258 8.53 5.84 22.18
CA HIS A 258 7.08 5.84 22.09
C HIS A 258 6.49 7.24 22.17
N HIS A 259 5.57 7.54 21.25
CA HIS A 259 4.82 8.78 21.17
C HIS A 259 3.34 8.50 21.39
N GLU A 260 2.77 9.07 22.46
CA GLU A 260 1.34 9.04 22.71
C GLU A 260 0.73 10.38 22.32
N ILE A 261 -0.24 10.32 21.45
CA ILE A 261 -0.98 11.48 20.99
C ILE A 261 -2.37 11.45 21.63
N HIS A 262 -2.64 12.47 22.44
CA HIS A 262 -3.95 12.64 23.04
C HIS A 262 -4.77 13.61 22.22
N PHE A 263 -6.04 13.31 22.03
CA PHE A 263 -7.02 14.20 21.42
C PHE A 263 -8.29 14.25 22.26
N THR A 264 -9.05 15.32 22.11
CA THR A 264 -10.35 15.51 22.74
C THR A 264 -11.48 15.17 21.77
N ILE A 265 -12.70 15.04 22.28
CA ILE A 265 -13.88 14.88 21.42
C ILE A 265 -14.06 16.09 20.49
N ASP A 266 -13.77 17.30 21.00
CA ASP A 266 -13.86 18.51 20.20
C ASP A 266 -12.83 18.52 19.07
N ASP A 267 -11.58 18.09 19.31
CA ASP A 267 -10.57 17.92 18.24
C ASP A 267 -11.04 16.95 17.16
N ALA A 268 -11.69 15.86 17.58
CA ALA A 268 -12.23 14.87 16.65
C ALA A 268 -13.39 15.43 15.81
N LEU A 269 -14.30 16.17 16.44
CA LEU A 269 -15.44 16.80 15.76
C LEU A 269 -14.98 17.89 14.77
N ASP A 270 -14.01 18.69 15.15
CA ASP A 270 -13.42 19.72 14.31
C ASP A 270 -12.71 19.14 13.09
N ALA A 271 -12.14 17.92 13.21
CA ALA A 271 -11.46 17.25 12.12
C ALA A 271 -12.38 16.56 11.11
N LEU A 272 -13.67 16.34 11.42
CA LEU A 272 -14.57 15.51 10.60
C LEU A 272 -14.65 15.93 9.13
N SER A 273 -14.74 17.22 8.86
CA SER A 273 -14.83 17.75 7.49
C SER A 273 -13.58 17.41 6.68
N ASP A 274 -12.40 17.59 7.28
CA ASP A 274 -11.12 17.25 6.66
C ASP A 274 -10.98 15.74 6.45
N VAL A 275 -11.39 14.94 7.45
CA VAL A 275 -11.37 13.48 7.36
C VAL A 275 -12.21 13.02 6.19
N ILE A 276 -13.49 13.43 6.09
CA ILE A 276 -14.38 13.06 4.99
C ILE A 276 -13.80 13.48 3.63
N TYR A 277 -13.23 14.68 3.56
CA TYR A 277 -12.56 15.14 2.34
C TYR A 277 -11.41 14.24 1.90
N HIS A 278 -10.61 13.74 2.85
CA HIS A 278 -9.46 12.90 2.54
C HIS A 278 -9.80 11.44 2.29
N ILE A 279 -10.76 10.87 3.04
CA ILE A 279 -11.16 9.45 2.86
C ILE A 279 -12.23 9.26 1.78
N GLU A 280 -12.87 10.34 1.32
CA GLU A 280 -13.82 10.34 0.20
C GLU A 280 -15.08 9.46 0.41
N THR A 281 -15.44 9.23 1.68
CA THR A 281 -16.64 8.45 2.04
C THR A 281 -17.39 9.08 3.22
N TYR A 282 -18.68 8.76 3.33
CA TYR A 282 -19.55 9.12 4.45
C TYR A 282 -19.89 7.92 5.33
N ASP A 283 -19.25 6.76 5.10
CA ASP A 283 -19.48 5.61 5.95
C ASP A 283 -19.10 5.91 7.41
N VAL A 284 -20.02 5.61 8.31
CA VAL A 284 -19.86 5.94 9.74
C VAL A 284 -18.69 5.19 10.36
N THR A 285 -18.48 3.93 9.97
CA THR A 285 -17.41 3.10 10.51
C THR A 285 -16.06 3.63 10.09
N THR A 286 -15.91 3.90 8.79
CA THR A 286 -14.69 4.47 8.22
C THR A 286 -14.36 5.84 8.82
N VAL A 287 -15.34 6.75 8.89
CA VAL A 287 -15.13 8.08 9.47
C VAL A 287 -14.69 7.98 10.94
N ARG A 288 -15.30 7.08 11.73
CA ARG A 288 -14.93 6.88 13.13
C ARG A 288 -13.51 6.32 13.29
N ALA A 289 -13.13 5.36 12.47
CA ALA A 289 -11.80 4.75 12.51
C ALA A 289 -10.73 5.73 12.01
N SER A 290 -11.03 6.46 10.93
CA SER A 290 -10.07 7.36 10.27
C SER A 290 -9.83 8.67 11.03
N THR A 291 -10.77 9.14 11.84
CA THR A 291 -10.60 10.42 12.57
C THR A 291 -9.39 10.44 13.50
N PRO A 292 -9.21 9.49 14.43
CA PRO A 292 -8.00 9.45 15.25
C PRO A 292 -6.74 9.20 14.39
N MET A 293 -6.83 8.41 13.32
CA MET A 293 -5.71 8.16 12.41
C MET A 293 -5.30 9.41 11.64
N TYR A 294 -6.24 10.25 11.24
CA TYR A 294 -5.95 11.54 10.63
C TYR A 294 -5.17 12.47 11.58
N LEU A 295 -5.60 12.57 12.84
CA LEU A 295 -4.91 13.37 13.85
C LEU A 295 -3.50 12.83 14.13
N LEU A 296 -3.37 11.51 14.21
CA LEU A 296 -2.08 10.82 14.35
C LEU A 296 -1.16 11.09 13.16
N ALA A 297 -1.67 10.99 11.94
CA ALA A 297 -0.91 11.22 10.71
C ALA A 297 -0.38 12.67 10.63
N ARG A 298 -1.17 13.65 11.06
CA ARG A 298 -0.73 15.05 11.16
C ARG A 298 0.46 15.21 12.11
N TYR A 299 0.41 14.54 13.25
CA TYR A 299 1.52 14.55 14.22
C TYR A 299 2.77 13.88 13.63
N ILE A 300 2.63 12.67 13.09
CA ILE A 300 3.73 11.91 12.46
C ILE A 300 4.39 12.73 11.35
N LYS A 301 3.59 13.35 10.48
CA LYS A 301 4.07 14.24 9.43
C LYS A 301 4.86 15.43 9.98
N SER A 302 4.42 16.02 11.10
CA SER A 302 5.12 17.15 11.74
C SER A 302 6.51 16.79 12.25
N MET A 303 6.76 15.50 12.53
CA MET A 303 8.07 14.97 12.91
C MET A 303 8.97 14.64 11.70
N GLY A 304 8.51 14.85 10.47
CA GLY A 304 9.24 14.52 9.25
C GLY A 304 9.23 13.05 8.87
N VAL A 305 8.41 12.23 9.53
CA VAL A 305 8.22 10.81 9.19
C VAL A 305 7.27 10.70 8.00
N LYS A 306 7.67 9.93 7.01
CA LYS A 306 6.89 9.76 5.77
C LYS A 306 6.26 8.38 5.63
N MET A 307 6.73 7.41 6.39
CA MET A 307 6.28 6.02 6.33
C MET A 307 6.08 5.44 7.72
N VAL A 308 5.02 4.69 7.90
CA VAL A 308 4.79 3.88 9.09
C VAL A 308 4.31 2.48 8.69
N LEU A 309 4.67 1.48 9.48
CA LEU A 309 4.10 0.14 9.36
C LEU A 309 2.97 -0.01 10.37
N SER A 310 1.91 -0.72 9.97
CA SER A 310 0.77 -1.05 10.83
C SER A 310 0.46 -2.54 10.80
N GLY A 311 -0.41 -2.99 11.69
CA GLY A 311 -0.96 -4.34 11.70
C GLY A 311 -2.24 -4.50 10.89
N GLU A 312 -2.61 -3.51 10.08
CA GLU A 312 -3.82 -3.54 9.25
C GLU A 312 -3.85 -4.73 8.30
N GLY A 313 -5.03 -5.30 8.08
CA GLY A 313 -5.22 -6.49 7.26
C GLY A 313 -5.00 -7.82 7.99
N SER A 314 -4.52 -7.79 9.23
CA SER A 314 -4.28 -9.02 10.00
C SER A 314 -5.57 -9.75 10.35
N ASP A 315 -6.60 -9.04 10.77
CA ASP A 315 -7.89 -9.61 11.15
C ASP A 315 -8.58 -10.28 9.96
N GLU A 316 -8.47 -9.70 8.79
CA GLU A 316 -9.00 -10.25 7.54
C GLU A 316 -8.25 -11.51 7.11
N LEU A 317 -6.92 -11.48 7.24
CA LEU A 317 -6.05 -12.58 6.79
C LEU A 317 -6.10 -13.78 7.75
N PHE A 318 -6.18 -13.52 9.07
CA PHE A 318 -6.10 -14.55 10.10
C PHE A 318 -7.45 -14.82 10.79
N GLY A 319 -8.53 -14.19 10.35
CA GLY A 319 -9.87 -14.38 10.94
C GLY A 319 -9.98 -13.85 12.37
N GLY A 320 -9.38 -12.69 12.64
CA GLY A 320 -9.29 -12.10 13.99
C GLY A 320 -10.61 -11.51 14.50
N TYR A 321 -11.52 -11.13 13.61
CA TYR A 321 -12.80 -10.56 14.02
C TYR A 321 -13.70 -11.60 14.72
N LEU A 322 -14.44 -11.15 15.74
CA LEU A 322 -15.30 -12.03 16.56
C LEU A 322 -16.35 -12.81 15.76
N TYR A 323 -16.81 -12.27 14.63
CA TYR A 323 -17.83 -12.97 13.83
C TYR A 323 -17.28 -14.21 13.11
N PHE A 324 -15.96 -14.30 12.84
CA PHE A 324 -15.35 -15.51 12.29
C PHE A 324 -15.52 -16.73 13.20
N HIS A 325 -15.59 -16.53 14.52
CA HIS A 325 -15.87 -17.61 15.49
C HIS A 325 -17.26 -18.21 15.37
N LYS A 326 -18.16 -17.58 14.60
CA LYS A 326 -19.52 -18.08 14.34
C LYS A 326 -19.60 -18.91 13.06
N ALA A 327 -18.51 -19.10 12.34
CA ALA A 327 -18.48 -19.92 11.14
C ALA A 327 -18.90 -21.36 11.49
N PRO A 328 -19.88 -21.95 10.79
CA PRO A 328 -20.39 -23.29 11.12
C PRO A 328 -19.38 -24.39 10.77
N ASP A 329 -18.51 -24.16 9.83
CA ASP A 329 -17.50 -25.10 9.36
C ASP A 329 -16.28 -24.39 8.74
N ALA A 330 -15.25 -25.17 8.43
CA ALA A 330 -13.99 -24.64 7.85
C ALA A 330 -14.20 -24.02 6.46
N LYS A 331 -15.14 -24.56 5.67
CA LYS A 331 -15.43 -24.00 4.34
C LYS A 331 -16.07 -22.62 4.45
N SER A 332 -17.03 -22.45 5.32
CA SER A 332 -17.70 -21.17 5.56
C SER A 332 -16.72 -20.11 6.09
N PHE A 333 -15.79 -20.53 6.96
CA PHE A 333 -14.71 -19.66 7.45
C PHE A 333 -13.79 -19.22 6.29
N HIS A 334 -13.37 -20.16 5.46
CA HIS A 334 -12.51 -19.88 4.30
C HIS A 334 -13.22 -18.97 3.29
N ASP A 335 -14.46 -19.29 2.93
CA ASP A 335 -15.23 -18.51 1.95
C ASP A 335 -15.41 -17.05 2.42
N GLU A 336 -15.66 -16.83 3.72
CA GLU A 336 -15.77 -15.49 4.29
C GLU A 336 -14.42 -14.76 4.31
N THR A 337 -13.32 -15.46 4.60
CA THR A 337 -11.96 -14.89 4.52
C THR A 337 -11.66 -14.42 3.10
N VAL A 338 -11.90 -15.27 2.10
CA VAL A 338 -11.71 -14.91 0.68
C VAL A 338 -12.58 -13.72 0.30
N ARG A 339 -13.88 -13.75 0.68
CA ARG A 339 -14.81 -12.66 0.40
C ARG A 339 -14.34 -11.33 0.99
N LYS A 340 -13.82 -11.34 2.23
CA LYS A 340 -13.30 -10.12 2.88
C LYS A 340 -12.07 -9.60 2.16
N LEU A 341 -11.11 -10.46 1.83
CA LEU A 341 -9.90 -10.07 1.11
C LEU A 341 -10.20 -9.56 -0.31
N ASP A 342 -11.15 -10.19 -1.01
CA ASP A 342 -11.56 -9.76 -2.35
C ASP A 342 -12.26 -8.39 -2.35
N ASN A 343 -12.84 -7.98 -1.23
CA ASN A 343 -13.59 -6.73 -1.11
C ASN A 343 -12.93 -5.73 -0.16
N LEU A 344 -11.70 -5.98 0.29
CA LEU A 344 -11.03 -5.14 1.27
C LEU A 344 -10.89 -3.69 0.80
N HIS A 345 -10.69 -3.48 -0.50
CA HIS A 345 -10.60 -2.17 -1.13
C HIS A 345 -11.96 -1.41 -1.22
N LEU A 346 -13.08 -2.10 -0.98
CA LEU A 346 -14.44 -1.54 -1.01
C LEU A 346 -15.01 -1.29 0.39
N TYR A 347 -14.36 -1.85 1.42
CA TYR A 347 -14.86 -1.80 2.79
C TYR A 347 -13.86 -1.20 3.74
N ASP A 348 -14.46 -0.72 4.67
CA ASP A 348 -13.90 -0.16 5.87
C ASP A 348 -13.91 -1.19 7.01
#